data_10395372d088415c5c41765ee6aa122b
#
_entry.id   10395372d088415c5c41765ee6aa122b
#
_cell.length_a   1.000
_cell.length_b   1.000
_cell.length_c   1.000
_cell.angle_alpha   90.00
_cell.angle_beta   90.00
_cell.angle_gamma   90.00
#
_symmetry.space_group_name_H-M   'P 1'
#
loop_
_entity.id
_entity.type
_entity.pdbx_description
1 polymer ?
#
loop_
_entity_poly.entity_id
_entity_poly.type
_entity_poly.pdbx_seq_one_letter_code
_entity_poly.pdbx_strand_id
1 'polypeptide(L)'
;MTSNLNLLPKGFVKLDDDGTIIETGALEQESDCTEFYEGVIIPGFVNSHCHIELSHLEGVFSQESGMAGFIKQIRVQRESAPKERRVEAIKAQMDKMHKDGVSAIADISNCDESFCVKSSSPVYTRSFLEVFGSESGDATNIMKGLEELLSTALSCGIDASPSPHSCYTMSRELLRRSSIAALDSGYISYHNQESWEEEELIRRGKGPLADDYKSRGMSTPEINPEGPMSYFIDVIRGKGENRIPGEKIEGNALFVHNTFTDKNSIELATKTFSNPFWALCPLSNIFIHKALPPVEMLRREKAAITLGTDSLSSNRVLSMIEEMKIIQRYFPSVPLNEIIGWATING
;
A
#
# COMPACT_ATOMS: atom_id res chain seq x y z
N MET A 1 10.88 0.29 -23.07
CA MET A 1 10.90 1.61 -22.39
C MET A 1 12.13 1.65 -21.49
N THR A 2 12.88 2.73 -21.48
CA THR A 2 14.10 2.87 -20.65
C THR A 2 13.75 3.22 -19.19
N SER A 3 14.71 3.09 -18.27
CA SER A 3 14.57 3.51 -16.87
C SER A 3 14.21 5.00 -16.70
N ASN A 4 14.48 5.83 -17.72
CA ASN A 4 14.08 7.24 -17.74
C ASN A 4 12.69 7.46 -18.38
N LEU A 5 11.87 6.43 -18.48
CA LEU A 5 10.51 6.43 -19.04
C LEU A 5 10.45 6.87 -20.53
N ASN A 6 11.56 6.83 -21.26
CA ASN A 6 11.60 7.13 -22.68
C ASN A 6 11.27 5.89 -23.50
N LEU A 7 10.41 6.07 -24.52
CA LEU A 7 10.19 5.04 -25.53
C LEU A 7 11.41 4.97 -26.45
N LEU A 8 11.95 3.76 -26.63
CA LEU A 8 13.02 3.47 -27.54
C LEU A 8 12.43 2.72 -28.73
N PRO A 9 12.27 3.38 -29.90
CA PRO A 9 11.77 2.71 -31.10
C PRO A 9 12.70 1.57 -31.51
N LYS A 10 12.12 0.43 -31.93
CA LYS A 10 12.86 -0.81 -32.22
C LYS A 10 13.82 -1.20 -31.10
N GLY A 11 13.36 -1.01 -29.84
CA GLY A 11 14.14 -1.36 -28.66
C GLY A 11 14.32 -2.87 -28.55
N PHE A 12 15.46 -3.29 -28.01
CA PHE A 12 15.71 -4.68 -27.63
C PHE A 12 16.12 -4.81 -26.17
N VAL A 13 15.91 -6.00 -25.66
CA VAL A 13 16.44 -6.46 -24.36
C VAL A 13 17.19 -7.75 -24.65
N LYS A 14 18.46 -7.80 -24.26
CA LYS A 14 19.30 -8.99 -24.37
C LYS A 14 19.42 -9.63 -22.98
N LEU A 15 19.14 -10.93 -22.93
CA LEU A 15 19.21 -11.72 -21.73
C LEU A 15 20.38 -12.71 -21.84
N ASP A 16 20.97 -13.08 -20.70
CA ASP A 16 21.80 -14.28 -20.62
C ASP A 16 20.96 -15.55 -20.42
N ASP A 17 21.64 -16.68 -20.28
CA ASP A 17 20.99 -18.01 -20.15
C ASP A 17 20.17 -18.12 -18.85
N ASP A 18 20.44 -17.29 -17.84
CA ASP A 18 19.71 -17.22 -16.57
C ASP A 18 18.55 -16.23 -16.61
N GLY A 19 18.34 -15.53 -17.73
CA GLY A 19 17.32 -14.51 -17.90
C GLY A 19 17.69 -13.12 -17.36
N THR A 20 18.95 -12.93 -16.95
CA THR A 20 19.45 -11.63 -16.51
C THR A 20 19.59 -10.66 -17.69
N ILE A 21 19.10 -9.44 -17.55
CA ILE A 21 19.24 -8.41 -18.57
C ILE A 21 20.70 -7.95 -18.62
N ILE A 22 21.39 -8.22 -19.72
CA ILE A 22 22.79 -7.83 -19.93
C ILE A 22 22.94 -6.61 -20.83
N GLU A 23 21.93 -6.31 -21.65
CA GLU A 23 21.98 -5.15 -22.55
C GLU A 23 20.58 -4.70 -22.95
N THR A 24 20.40 -3.41 -23.12
CA THR A 24 19.20 -2.80 -23.72
C THR A 24 19.62 -1.71 -24.69
N GLY A 25 18.93 -1.56 -25.82
CA GLY A 25 19.27 -0.56 -26.80
C GLY A 25 18.29 -0.49 -27.97
N ALA A 26 18.65 0.30 -29.00
CA ALA A 26 17.96 0.26 -30.27
C ALA A 26 18.58 -0.86 -31.13
N LEU A 27 17.73 -1.66 -31.74
CA LEU A 27 18.18 -2.76 -32.61
C LEU A 27 18.72 -2.21 -33.91
N GLU A 28 20.03 -2.33 -34.12
CA GLU A 28 20.70 -1.94 -35.37
C GLU A 28 20.86 -3.12 -36.32
N GLN A 29 21.12 -4.31 -35.77
CA GLN A 29 21.27 -5.55 -36.53
C GLN A 29 20.60 -6.71 -35.82
N GLU A 30 19.96 -7.57 -36.57
CA GLU A 30 19.32 -8.79 -36.08
C GLU A 30 20.37 -9.91 -35.92
N SER A 31 20.17 -10.78 -34.91
CA SER A 31 20.93 -12.02 -34.77
C SER A 31 20.01 -13.22 -34.96
N ASP A 32 20.58 -14.42 -35.17
CA ASP A 32 19.81 -15.64 -35.41
C ASP A 32 18.91 -16.07 -34.26
N CYS A 33 19.13 -15.51 -33.06
CA CYS A 33 18.32 -15.77 -31.86
C CYS A 33 17.42 -14.58 -31.46
N THR A 34 17.14 -13.64 -32.40
CA THR A 34 16.26 -12.50 -32.11
C THR A 34 14.79 -12.93 -32.23
N GLU A 35 14.06 -12.77 -31.13
CA GLU A 35 12.60 -12.92 -31.10
C GLU A 35 11.93 -11.55 -31.22
N PHE A 36 10.86 -11.47 -32.01
CA PHE A 36 10.14 -10.22 -32.26
C PHE A 36 8.78 -10.23 -31.58
N TYR A 37 8.49 -9.17 -30.85
CA TYR A 37 7.21 -8.92 -30.21
C TYR A 37 6.61 -7.60 -30.66
N GLU A 38 5.32 -7.59 -31.01
CA GLU A 38 4.58 -6.34 -31.21
C GLU A 38 4.15 -5.77 -29.87
N GLY A 39 4.51 -4.50 -29.62
CA GLY A 39 4.11 -3.80 -28.40
C GLY A 39 5.23 -3.00 -27.77
N VAL A 40 5.16 -2.82 -26.48
CA VAL A 40 6.16 -2.11 -25.69
C VAL A 40 6.68 -3.02 -24.60
N ILE A 41 7.99 -3.28 -24.60
CA ILE A 41 8.65 -3.97 -23.48
C ILE A 41 8.79 -2.97 -22.34
N ILE A 42 8.27 -3.33 -21.19
CA ILE A 42 8.35 -2.55 -19.93
C ILE A 42 8.88 -3.43 -18.82
N PRO A 43 9.41 -2.86 -17.73
CA PRO A 43 9.68 -3.63 -16.51
C PRO A 43 8.40 -4.32 -16.00
N GLY A 44 8.54 -5.41 -15.26
CA GLY A 44 7.40 -6.04 -14.59
C GLY A 44 6.69 -5.05 -13.66
N PHE A 45 5.40 -5.22 -13.48
CA PHE A 45 4.62 -4.36 -12.59
C PHE A 45 5.03 -4.58 -11.14
N VAL A 46 5.01 -3.50 -10.36
CA VAL A 46 5.14 -3.50 -8.91
C VAL A 46 3.81 -3.04 -8.32
N ASN A 47 3.14 -3.93 -7.59
CA ASN A 47 1.93 -3.59 -6.86
C ASN A 47 2.31 -3.07 -5.47
N SER A 48 2.37 -1.76 -5.31
CA SER A 48 2.91 -1.11 -4.11
C SER A 48 2.00 -1.17 -2.88
N HIS A 49 0.81 -1.72 -3.00
CA HIS A 49 -0.10 -1.97 -1.87
C HIS A 49 -1.15 -3.01 -2.22
N CYS A 50 -1.15 -4.09 -1.45
CA CYS A 50 -2.08 -5.19 -1.61
C CYS A 50 -2.39 -5.83 -0.25
N HIS A 51 -3.58 -6.41 -0.08
CA HIS A 51 -3.94 -7.31 1.02
C HIS A 51 -4.34 -8.65 0.44
N ILE A 52 -3.36 -9.45 0.05
CA ILE A 52 -3.61 -10.74 -0.62
C ILE A 52 -4.40 -11.71 0.26
N GLU A 53 -4.26 -11.61 1.58
CA GLU A 53 -4.98 -12.45 2.55
C GLU A 53 -6.51 -12.28 2.50
N LEU A 54 -7.02 -11.17 1.92
CA LEU A 54 -8.44 -10.89 1.76
C LEU A 54 -9.01 -11.34 0.42
N SER A 55 -8.28 -12.13 -0.36
CA SER A 55 -8.67 -12.56 -1.72
C SER A 55 -9.97 -13.38 -1.76
N HIS A 56 -10.32 -14.07 -0.69
CA HIS A 56 -11.56 -14.82 -0.56
C HIS A 56 -12.82 -13.94 -0.45
N LEU A 57 -12.66 -12.63 -0.30
CA LEU A 57 -13.76 -11.66 -0.15
C LEU A 57 -14.17 -11.01 -1.48
N GLU A 58 -13.69 -11.54 -2.62
CA GLU A 58 -14.07 -11.07 -3.95
C GLU A 58 -15.60 -11.05 -4.12
N GLY A 59 -16.13 -9.87 -4.43
CA GLY A 59 -17.57 -9.68 -4.69
C GLY A 59 -18.49 -9.77 -3.47
N VAL A 60 -17.93 -9.88 -2.24
CA VAL A 60 -18.72 -10.02 -1.01
C VAL A 60 -19.23 -8.67 -0.51
N PHE A 61 -18.49 -7.58 -0.73
CA PHE A 61 -18.77 -6.29 -0.12
C PHE A 61 -19.60 -5.37 -1.01
N SER A 62 -20.42 -4.54 -0.35
CA SER A 62 -21.17 -3.47 -1.00
C SER A 62 -20.26 -2.27 -1.27
N GLN A 63 -20.38 -1.71 -2.48
CA GLN A 63 -19.70 -0.47 -2.87
C GLN A 63 -20.31 0.75 -2.21
N GLU A 64 -19.55 1.86 -2.19
CA GLU A 64 -19.98 3.18 -1.71
C GLU A 64 -20.49 3.14 -0.25
N SER A 65 -19.93 2.22 0.56
CA SER A 65 -20.34 2.05 1.97
C SER A 65 -19.74 3.08 2.93
N GLY A 66 -18.78 3.86 2.47
CA GLY A 66 -17.91 4.67 3.31
C GLY A 66 -16.97 3.82 4.17
N MET A 67 -16.08 4.45 4.94
CA MET A 67 -15.08 3.73 5.75
C MET A 67 -15.71 2.98 6.92
N ALA A 68 -16.61 3.60 7.66
CA ALA A 68 -17.29 2.94 8.79
C ALA A 68 -18.10 1.72 8.31
N GLY A 69 -18.78 1.83 7.16
CA GLY A 69 -19.51 0.73 6.54
C GLY A 69 -18.59 -0.38 6.05
N PHE A 70 -17.47 -0.04 5.47
CA PHE A 70 -16.45 -0.99 5.01
C PHE A 70 -15.83 -1.77 6.18
N ILE A 71 -15.39 -1.09 7.23
CA ILE A 71 -14.84 -1.73 8.44
C ILE A 71 -15.87 -2.69 9.09
N LYS A 72 -17.15 -2.30 9.10
CA LYS A 72 -18.21 -3.17 9.59
C LYS A 72 -18.32 -4.46 8.77
N GLN A 73 -18.21 -4.37 7.44
CA GLN A 73 -18.24 -5.55 6.56
C GLN A 73 -16.99 -6.42 6.76
N ILE A 74 -15.78 -5.85 6.85
CA ILE A 74 -14.55 -6.57 7.16
C ILE A 74 -14.70 -7.37 8.46
N ARG A 75 -15.16 -6.73 9.54
CA ARG A 75 -15.31 -7.35 10.85
C ARG A 75 -16.24 -8.56 10.84
N VAL A 76 -17.27 -8.56 9.99
CA VAL A 76 -18.25 -9.65 9.90
C VAL A 76 -17.77 -10.77 8.96
N GLN A 77 -17.10 -10.41 7.88
CA GLN A 77 -16.87 -11.32 6.75
C GLN A 77 -15.43 -11.85 6.66
N ARG A 78 -14.46 -11.21 7.34
CA ARG A 78 -13.05 -11.58 7.21
C ARG A 78 -12.77 -13.07 7.40
N GLU A 79 -13.44 -13.70 8.36
CA GLU A 79 -13.27 -15.12 8.68
C GLU A 79 -14.46 -15.97 8.26
N SER A 80 -15.27 -15.48 7.31
CA SER A 80 -16.47 -16.20 6.86
C SER A 80 -16.19 -17.48 6.08
N ALA A 81 -14.98 -17.63 5.54
CA ALA A 81 -14.54 -18.83 4.81
C ALA A 81 -13.57 -19.68 5.65
N PRO A 82 -13.57 -21.02 5.50
CA PRO A 82 -12.55 -21.90 6.08
C PRO A 82 -11.13 -21.52 5.63
N LYS A 83 -10.13 -21.79 6.47
CA LYS A 83 -8.71 -21.48 6.21
C LYS A 83 -8.24 -22.01 4.85
N GLU A 84 -8.60 -23.24 4.52
CA GLU A 84 -8.22 -23.88 3.24
C GLU A 84 -8.70 -23.08 2.04
N ARG A 85 -9.93 -22.58 2.07
CA ARG A 85 -10.50 -21.72 1.03
C ARG A 85 -9.82 -20.38 0.95
N ARG A 86 -9.45 -19.78 2.09
CA ARG A 86 -8.70 -18.53 2.13
C ARG A 86 -7.33 -18.70 1.47
N VAL A 87 -6.59 -19.77 1.81
CA VAL A 87 -5.29 -20.10 1.21
C VAL A 87 -5.40 -20.38 -0.29
N GLU A 88 -6.42 -21.12 -0.73
CA GLU A 88 -6.70 -21.36 -2.16
C GLU A 88 -6.90 -20.03 -2.91
N ALA A 89 -7.69 -19.12 -2.34
CA ALA A 89 -7.93 -17.80 -2.95
C ALA A 89 -6.65 -16.96 -3.03
N ILE A 90 -5.83 -16.95 -1.98
CA ILE A 90 -4.51 -16.30 -1.97
C ILE A 90 -3.66 -16.83 -3.12
N LYS A 91 -3.53 -18.15 -3.22
CA LYS A 91 -2.75 -18.79 -4.28
C LYS A 91 -3.24 -18.42 -5.67
N ALA A 92 -4.55 -18.51 -5.90
CA ALA A 92 -5.15 -18.17 -7.20
C ALA A 92 -4.87 -16.71 -7.60
N GLN A 93 -4.92 -15.77 -6.67
CA GLN A 93 -4.64 -14.37 -6.96
C GLN A 93 -3.14 -14.10 -7.16
N MET A 94 -2.24 -14.74 -6.41
CA MET A 94 -0.80 -14.65 -6.64
C MET A 94 -0.43 -15.18 -8.04
N ASP A 95 -0.96 -16.36 -8.42
CA ASP A 95 -0.76 -16.95 -9.74
C ASP A 95 -1.31 -16.04 -10.86
N LYS A 96 -2.47 -15.41 -10.61
CA LYS A 96 -3.07 -14.46 -11.56
C LYS A 96 -2.23 -13.19 -11.72
N MET A 97 -1.80 -12.56 -10.62
CA MET A 97 -0.95 -11.37 -10.67
C MET A 97 0.36 -11.65 -11.41
N HIS A 98 0.98 -12.81 -11.17
CA HIS A 98 2.18 -13.21 -11.92
C HIS A 98 1.92 -13.29 -13.43
N LYS A 99 0.82 -13.97 -13.84
CA LYS A 99 0.41 -14.06 -15.25
C LYS A 99 0.10 -12.69 -15.88
N ASP A 100 -0.41 -11.75 -15.08
CA ASP A 100 -0.71 -10.39 -15.50
C ASP A 100 0.54 -9.48 -15.52
N GLY A 101 1.75 -10.05 -15.27
CA GLY A 101 3.04 -9.37 -15.36
C GLY A 101 3.48 -8.63 -14.10
N VAL A 102 2.88 -8.93 -12.94
CA VAL A 102 3.36 -8.41 -11.65
C VAL A 102 4.59 -9.19 -11.23
N SER A 103 5.70 -8.50 -11.02
CA SER A 103 6.98 -9.07 -10.56
C SER A 103 7.24 -8.88 -9.07
N ALA A 104 6.63 -7.87 -8.47
CA ALA A 104 6.77 -7.59 -7.04
C ALA A 104 5.49 -7.03 -6.42
N ILE A 105 5.26 -7.34 -5.14
CA ILE A 105 4.16 -6.78 -4.35
C ILE A 105 4.64 -6.30 -2.98
N ALA A 106 4.12 -5.17 -2.53
CA ALA A 106 4.13 -4.74 -1.14
C ALA A 106 2.80 -5.16 -0.51
N ASP A 107 2.83 -6.27 0.22
CA ASP A 107 1.62 -6.92 0.74
C ASP A 107 1.45 -6.69 2.23
N ILE A 108 0.25 -6.34 2.63
CA ILE A 108 -0.14 -6.19 4.03
C ILE A 108 -0.63 -7.53 4.57
N SER A 109 -0.10 -7.94 5.71
CA SER A 109 -0.47 -9.21 6.35
C SER A 109 -0.74 -9.02 7.84
N ASN A 110 -1.86 -9.56 8.29
CA ASN A 110 -2.21 -9.60 9.71
C ASN A 110 -2.12 -11.04 10.29
N CYS A 111 -1.83 -12.03 9.45
CA CYS A 111 -1.70 -13.44 9.82
C CYS A 111 -0.67 -14.16 8.93
N ASP A 112 -0.42 -15.44 9.22
CA ASP A 112 0.56 -16.30 8.53
C ASP A 112 0.01 -17.07 7.31
N GLU A 113 -1.28 -16.95 7.00
CA GLU A 113 -1.95 -17.80 5.99
C GLU A 113 -1.37 -17.64 4.57
N SER A 114 -0.81 -16.48 4.25
CA SER A 114 -0.19 -16.20 2.95
C SER A 114 1.28 -16.64 2.84
N PHE A 115 1.97 -16.95 3.95
CA PHE A 115 3.42 -17.10 3.97
C PHE A 115 3.92 -18.26 3.10
N CYS A 116 3.30 -19.45 3.20
CA CYS A 116 3.69 -20.60 2.37
C CYS A 116 3.46 -20.33 0.86
N VAL A 117 2.42 -19.58 0.51
CA VAL A 117 2.15 -19.20 -0.89
C VAL A 117 3.19 -18.22 -1.38
N LYS A 118 3.49 -17.18 -0.61
CA LYS A 118 4.49 -16.16 -0.93
C LYS A 118 5.89 -16.76 -1.11
N SER A 119 6.33 -17.59 -0.17
CA SER A 119 7.67 -18.22 -0.22
C SER A 119 7.89 -19.13 -1.43
N SER A 120 6.82 -19.66 -2.03
CA SER A 120 6.86 -20.49 -3.23
C SER A 120 6.52 -19.77 -4.53
N SER A 121 6.15 -18.49 -4.45
CA SER A 121 5.76 -17.68 -5.60
C SER A 121 6.98 -17.12 -6.34
N PRO A 122 6.95 -17.01 -7.69
CA PRO A 122 7.96 -16.27 -8.43
C PRO A 122 7.81 -14.74 -8.27
N VAL A 123 6.69 -14.26 -7.72
CA VAL A 123 6.49 -12.83 -7.43
C VAL A 123 7.22 -12.47 -6.14
N TYR A 124 8.18 -11.56 -6.23
CA TYR A 124 8.82 -11.03 -5.03
C TYR A 124 7.78 -10.36 -4.12
N THR A 125 7.83 -10.67 -2.84
CA THR A 125 6.91 -10.11 -1.87
C THR A 125 7.63 -9.49 -0.69
N ARG A 126 7.44 -8.18 -0.48
CA ARG A 126 7.70 -7.54 0.79
C ARG A 126 6.42 -7.52 1.62
N SER A 127 6.43 -8.18 2.78
CA SER A 127 5.27 -8.24 3.67
C SER A 127 5.38 -7.20 4.76
N PHE A 128 4.38 -6.32 4.83
CA PHE A 128 4.16 -5.40 5.94
C PHE A 128 3.23 -6.06 6.94
N LEU A 129 3.78 -6.49 8.08
CA LEU A 129 3.02 -7.14 9.14
C LEU A 129 2.28 -6.08 9.96
N GLU A 130 1.00 -5.95 9.66
CA GLU A 130 0.22 -4.83 10.11
C GLU A 130 -0.47 -5.10 11.45
N VAL A 131 -0.51 -4.08 12.29
CA VAL A 131 -1.25 -4.09 13.54
C VAL A 131 -2.26 -2.94 13.61
N PHE A 132 -3.35 -3.19 14.32
CA PHE A 132 -4.38 -2.22 14.67
C PHE A 132 -4.95 -2.53 16.05
N GLY A 133 -5.60 -1.54 16.70
CA GLY A 133 -6.20 -1.63 18.01
C GLY A 133 -6.33 -0.27 18.67
N SER A 134 -7.54 0.09 19.08
CA SER A 134 -7.86 1.41 19.65
C SER A 134 -7.52 1.55 21.13
N GLU A 135 -7.38 0.44 21.84
CA GLU A 135 -7.21 0.46 23.29
C GLU A 135 -5.72 0.44 23.66
N SER A 136 -5.27 1.48 24.37
CA SER A 136 -3.86 1.61 24.76
C SER A 136 -3.38 0.48 25.68
N GLY A 137 -4.28 -0.09 26.50
CA GLY A 137 -3.98 -1.22 27.37
C GLY A 137 -3.56 -2.48 26.62
N ASP A 138 -4.01 -2.65 25.38
CA ASP A 138 -3.74 -3.83 24.57
C ASP A 138 -2.43 -3.73 23.78
N ALA A 139 -1.83 -2.54 23.68
CA ALA A 139 -0.68 -2.28 22.84
C ALA A 139 0.50 -3.25 23.08
N THR A 140 0.77 -3.61 24.34
CA THR A 140 1.87 -4.53 24.65
C THR A 140 1.61 -5.94 24.14
N ASN A 141 0.40 -6.45 24.28
CA ASN A 141 0.03 -7.78 23.80
C ASN A 141 0.02 -7.82 22.25
N ILE A 142 -0.49 -6.76 21.60
CA ILE A 142 -0.50 -6.64 20.14
C ILE A 142 0.94 -6.61 19.60
N MET A 143 1.82 -5.81 20.19
CA MET A 143 3.23 -5.76 19.77
C MET A 143 3.95 -7.11 19.99
N LYS A 144 3.64 -7.84 21.06
CA LYS A 144 4.17 -9.19 21.25
C LYS A 144 3.70 -10.15 20.16
N GLY A 145 2.43 -10.13 19.80
CA GLY A 145 1.88 -10.92 18.68
C GLY A 145 2.55 -10.56 17.34
N LEU A 146 2.84 -9.28 17.12
CA LEU A 146 3.59 -8.81 15.94
C LEU A 146 5.01 -9.39 15.90
N GLU A 147 5.73 -9.42 17.02
CA GLU A 147 7.08 -10.00 17.12
C GLU A 147 7.05 -11.50 16.83
N GLU A 148 6.05 -12.23 17.33
CA GLU A 148 5.85 -13.66 17.05
C GLU A 148 5.55 -13.90 15.57
N LEU A 149 4.68 -13.08 14.96
CA LEU A 149 4.34 -13.17 13.53
C LEU A 149 5.56 -12.84 12.66
N LEU A 150 6.36 -11.82 13.03
CA LEU A 150 7.60 -11.47 12.34
C LEU A 150 8.60 -12.63 12.37
N SER A 151 8.78 -13.25 13.53
CA SER A 151 9.66 -14.43 13.67
C SER A 151 9.20 -15.57 12.76
N THR A 152 7.87 -15.80 12.67
CA THR A 152 7.29 -16.81 11.77
C THR A 152 7.54 -16.46 10.31
N ALA A 153 7.31 -15.22 9.89
CA ALA A 153 7.55 -14.77 8.52
C ALA A 153 9.01 -14.97 8.09
N LEU A 154 9.94 -14.54 8.93
CA LEU A 154 11.38 -14.70 8.68
C LEU A 154 11.80 -16.18 8.61
N SER A 155 11.23 -17.06 9.45
CA SER A 155 11.48 -18.50 9.38
C SER A 155 10.96 -19.16 8.10
N CYS A 156 9.94 -18.57 7.47
CA CYS A 156 9.42 -18.97 6.16
C CYS A 156 10.20 -18.35 4.99
N GLY A 157 11.25 -17.57 5.25
CA GLY A 157 12.03 -16.89 4.20
C GLY A 157 11.31 -15.68 3.60
N ILE A 158 10.31 -15.11 4.29
CA ILE A 158 9.57 -13.93 3.84
C ILE A 158 10.34 -12.66 4.21
N ASP A 159 10.53 -11.76 3.26
CA ASP A 159 10.98 -10.41 3.52
C ASP A 159 9.85 -9.62 4.19
N ALA A 160 9.96 -9.41 5.50
CA ALA A 160 8.90 -8.87 6.33
C ALA A 160 9.37 -7.75 7.26
N SER A 161 8.48 -6.81 7.53
CA SER A 161 8.68 -5.74 8.51
C SER A 161 7.39 -5.41 9.25
N PRO A 162 7.47 -4.91 10.50
CA PRO A 162 6.33 -4.35 11.20
C PRO A 162 5.67 -3.22 10.41
N SER A 163 4.36 -3.01 10.60
CA SER A 163 3.66 -1.86 10.03
C SER A 163 2.49 -1.42 10.92
N PRO A 164 2.29 -0.11 11.14
CA PRO A 164 1.04 0.42 11.67
C PRO A 164 -0.03 0.44 10.57
N HIS A 165 -1.31 0.28 10.93
CA HIS A 165 -2.40 0.46 9.98
C HIS A 165 -2.64 1.96 9.68
N SER A 166 -3.29 2.69 10.60
CA SER A 166 -3.73 4.08 10.38
C SER A 166 -4.00 4.81 11.70
N CYS A 167 -4.13 6.13 11.64
CA CYS A 167 -4.48 6.93 12.83
C CYS A 167 -5.90 6.65 13.34
N TYR A 168 -6.81 6.24 12.47
CA TYR A 168 -8.21 6.04 12.85
C TYR A 168 -8.51 4.64 13.41
N THR A 169 -7.57 3.71 13.40
CA THR A 169 -7.75 2.34 13.92
C THR A 169 -6.87 2.02 15.11
N MET A 170 -6.02 2.93 15.52
CA MET A 170 -4.97 2.64 16.50
C MET A 170 -4.99 3.61 17.69
N SER A 171 -4.69 3.08 18.87
CA SER A 171 -4.31 3.92 20.00
C SER A 171 -2.98 4.62 19.72
N ARG A 172 -2.78 5.80 20.32
CA ARG A 172 -1.54 6.57 20.18
C ARG A 172 -0.30 5.74 20.56
N GLU A 173 -0.39 4.96 21.62
CA GLU A 173 0.72 4.12 22.08
C GLU A 173 1.06 3.02 21.06
N LEU A 174 0.07 2.30 20.56
CA LEU A 174 0.28 1.25 19.56
C LEU A 174 0.83 1.84 18.26
N LEU A 175 0.25 2.94 17.76
CA LEU A 175 0.70 3.63 16.55
C LEU A 175 2.17 4.05 16.68
N ARG A 176 2.57 4.63 17.83
CA ARG A 176 3.94 5.02 18.06
C ARG A 176 4.91 3.83 18.06
N ARG A 177 4.60 2.77 18.83
CA ARG A 177 5.48 1.61 18.97
C ARG A 177 5.67 0.86 17.66
N SER A 178 4.58 0.59 16.94
CA SER A 178 4.64 -0.10 15.65
C SER A 178 5.32 0.73 14.57
N SER A 179 5.12 2.06 14.57
CA SER A 179 5.82 2.96 13.64
C SER A 179 7.32 3.01 13.87
N ILE A 180 7.77 3.03 15.14
CA ILE A 180 9.20 2.97 15.46
C ILE A 180 9.79 1.64 15.00
N ALA A 181 9.14 0.51 15.31
CA ALA A 181 9.61 -0.80 14.88
C ALA A 181 9.65 -0.94 13.34
N ALA A 182 8.70 -0.32 12.63
CA ALA A 182 8.70 -0.24 11.17
C ALA A 182 9.89 0.57 10.63
N LEU A 183 10.10 1.76 11.17
CA LEU A 183 11.20 2.65 10.76
C LEU A 183 12.57 2.04 11.07
N ASP A 184 12.72 1.35 12.19
CA ASP A 184 13.95 0.61 12.54
C ASP A 184 14.27 -0.50 11.52
N SER A 185 13.25 -1.05 10.83
CA SER A 185 13.43 -1.98 9.71
C SER A 185 13.75 -1.29 8.37
N GLY A 186 13.73 0.05 8.33
CA GLY A 186 13.97 0.87 7.15
C GLY A 186 12.74 1.12 6.27
N TYR A 187 11.56 0.56 6.63
CA TYR A 187 10.36 0.67 5.81
C TYR A 187 9.10 0.79 6.68
N ILE A 188 8.21 1.70 6.31
CA ILE A 188 6.89 1.82 6.92
C ILE A 188 5.82 1.94 5.83
N SER A 189 4.74 1.17 5.94
CA SER A 189 3.51 1.35 5.17
C SER A 189 2.43 1.89 6.10
N TYR A 190 1.67 2.86 5.65
CA TYR A 190 0.68 3.55 6.47
C TYR A 190 -0.50 4.03 5.64
N HIS A 191 -1.71 3.57 5.98
CA HIS A 191 -2.95 4.05 5.36
C HIS A 191 -3.20 5.50 5.80
N ASN A 192 -3.17 6.41 4.84
CA ASN A 192 -3.13 7.84 5.09
C ASN A 192 -4.24 8.59 4.35
N GLN A 193 -4.99 9.37 5.09
CA GLN A 193 -6.03 10.27 4.54
C GLN A 193 -6.89 9.57 3.49
N GLU A 194 -7.32 8.36 3.85
CA GLU A 194 -8.06 7.48 2.96
C GLU A 194 -9.50 7.94 2.77
N SER A 195 -10.13 8.47 3.84
CA SER A 195 -11.54 8.84 3.84
C SER A 195 -11.80 10.21 4.46
N TRP A 196 -12.91 10.86 4.03
CA TRP A 196 -13.42 12.05 4.70
C TRP A 196 -13.83 11.77 6.15
N GLU A 197 -14.21 10.52 6.45
CA GLU A 197 -14.58 10.08 7.79
C GLU A 197 -13.38 10.08 8.73
N GLU A 198 -12.20 9.71 8.23
CA GLU A 198 -10.92 9.84 8.94
C GLU A 198 -10.60 11.30 9.25
N GLU A 199 -10.76 12.19 8.25
CA GLU A 199 -10.56 13.64 8.44
C GLU A 199 -11.49 14.20 9.53
N GLU A 200 -12.79 13.87 9.52
CA GLU A 200 -13.75 14.31 10.53
C GLU A 200 -13.46 13.72 11.92
N LEU A 201 -13.06 12.45 11.99
CA LEU A 201 -12.71 11.80 13.25
C LEU A 201 -11.48 12.49 13.87
N ILE A 202 -10.40 12.61 13.10
CA ILE A 202 -9.13 13.14 13.63
C ILE A 202 -9.23 14.64 13.91
N ARG A 203 -9.81 15.43 13.01
CA ARG A 203 -9.89 16.88 13.20
C ARG A 203 -10.89 17.32 14.26
N ARG A 204 -11.99 16.56 14.43
CA ARG A 204 -13.17 17.01 15.20
C ARG A 204 -13.74 16.00 16.18
N GLY A 205 -13.30 14.75 16.15
CA GLY A 205 -13.87 13.66 16.95
C GLY A 205 -15.33 13.35 16.60
N LYS A 206 -15.71 13.47 15.33
CA LYS A 206 -17.08 13.35 14.82
C LYS A 206 -17.15 12.47 13.57
N GLY A 207 -18.37 12.23 13.10
CA GLY A 207 -18.64 11.50 11.88
C GLY A 207 -18.86 10.00 12.08
N PRO A 208 -19.12 9.26 10.98
CA PRO A 208 -19.55 7.86 11.05
C PRO A 208 -18.56 6.95 11.80
N LEU A 209 -17.23 7.18 11.65
CA LEU A 209 -16.23 6.43 12.41
C LEU A 209 -16.34 6.70 13.91
N ALA A 210 -16.50 7.97 14.33
CA ALA A 210 -16.68 8.31 15.75
C ALA A 210 -17.95 7.66 16.32
N ASP A 211 -19.03 7.64 15.56
CA ASP A 211 -20.30 7.02 15.94
C ASP A 211 -20.16 5.49 16.07
N ASP A 212 -19.43 4.81 15.15
CA ASP A 212 -19.14 3.37 15.28
C ASP A 212 -18.33 3.08 16.54
N TYR A 213 -17.26 3.83 16.81
CA TYR A 213 -16.45 3.69 18.01
C TYR A 213 -17.29 3.83 19.28
N LYS A 214 -18.09 4.90 19.34
CA LYS A 214 -19.00 5.15 20.48
C LYS A 214 -20.02 4.03 20.68
N SER A 215 -20.61 3.54 19.58
CA SER A 215 -21.60 2.45 19.63
C SER A 215 -21.02 1.14 20.21
N ARG A 216 -19.71 0.98 20.08
CA ARG A 216 -18.97 -0.20 20.57
C ARG A 216 -18.28 0.02 21.91
N GLY A 217 -18.40 1.21 22.51
CA GLY A 217 -17.72 1.55 23.76
C GLY A 217 -16.20 1.58 23.64
N MET A 218 -15.66 1.88 22.44
CA MET A 218 -14.23 1.91 22.16
C MET A 218 -13.68 3.34 22.26
N SER A 219 -12.38 3.43 22.55
CA SER A 219 -11.66 4.71 22.59
C SER A 219 -11.44 5.27 21.20
N THR A 220 -11.65 6.57 21.01
CA THR A 220 -11.33 7.30 19.77
C THR A 220 -9.92 7.89 19.84
N PRO A 221 -9.27 8.12 18.69
CA PRO A 221 -8.03 8.89 18.64
C PRO A 221 -8.20 10.30 19.26
N GLU A 222 -7.09 10.86 19.75
CA GLU A 222 -7.05 12.26 20.18
C GLU A 222 -7.33 13.20 19.00
N ILE A 223 -8.03 14.30 19.26
CA ILE A 223 -8.30 15.32 18.25
C ILE A 223 -6.99 16.06 17.88
N ASN A 224 -6.74 16.14 16.57
CA ASN A 224 -5.71 17.01 16.01
C ASN A 224 -6.32 17.89 14.90
N PRO A 225 -6.56 19.18 15.17
CA PRO A 225 -7.18 20.10 14.19
C PRO A 225 -6.39 20.26 12.88
N GLU A 226 -5.07 20.00 12.91
CA GLU A 226 -4.20 20.05 11.73
C GLU A 226 -4.37 18.83 10.80
N GLY A 227 -5.05 17.78 11.27
CA GLY A 227 -5.45 16.61 10.47
C GLY A 227 -4.59 15.35 10.63
N PRO A 228 -4.92 14.29 9.87
CA PRO A 228 -4.35 12.96 10.04
C PRO A 228 -2.83 12.89 9.88
N MET A 229 -2.26 13.53 8.85
CA MET A 229 -0.80 13.54 8.64
C MET A 229 -0.07 14.22 9.80
N SER A 230 -0.59 15.35 10.27
CA SER A 230 -0.02 16.05 11.44
C SER A 230 -0.12 15.19 12.70
N TYR A 231 -1.27 14.54 12.92
CA TYR A 231 -1.45 13.59 14.02
C TYR A 231 -0.41 12.47 13.99
N PHE A 232 -0.25 11.83 12.84
CA PHE A 232 0.70 10.74 12.64
C PHE A 232 2.14 11.17 12.97
N ILE A 233 2.58 12.30 12.44
CA ILE A 233 3.92 12.84 12.68
C ILE A 233 4.13 13.21 14.16
N ASP A 234 3.13 13.81 14.82
CA ASP A 234 3.17 14.11 16.25
C ASP A 234 3.29 12.83 17.10
N VAL A 235 2.64 11.76 16.68
CA VAL A 235 2.73 10.45 17.36
C VAL A 235 4.13 9.87 17.24
N ILE A 236 4.68 9.84 16.04
CA ILE A 236 6.03 9.28 15.78
C ILE A 236 7.11 10.09 16.49
N ARG A 237 7.08 11.41 16.32
CA ARG A 237 8.09 12.29 16.93
C ARG A 237 8.04 12.30 18.44
N GLY A 238 6.90 11.93 19.05
CA GLY A 238 6.71 11.96 20.49
C GLY A 238 6.66 13.36 21.08
N LYS A 239 6.55 13.44 22.41
CA LYS A 239 6.54 14.68 23.20
C LYS A 239 7.63 14.63 24.28
N GLY A 240 8.17 15.79 24.65
CA GLY A 240 9.15 15.89 25.75
C GLY A 240 10.49 15.23 25.46
N GLU A 241 11.05 14.56 26.46
CA GLU A 241 12.37 13.87 26.38
C GLU A 241 12.43 12.73 25.37
N ASN A 242 11.27 12.15 25.02
CA ASN A 242 11.14 11.07 24.04
C ASN A 242 10.90 11.60 22.60
N ARG A 243 11.11 12.89 22.37
CA ARG A 243 10.92 13.48 21.05
C ARG A 243 12.06 13.09 20.11
N ILE A 244 11.75 12.51 18.96
CA ILE A 244 12.70 12.34 17.87
C ILE A 244 13.12 13.75 17.39
N PRO A 245 14.43 14.06 17.26
CA PRO A 245 14.91 15.37 16.83
C PRO A 245 14.28 15.85 15.53
N GLY A 246 14.38 17.15 15.26
CA GLY A 246 13.79 17.78 14.06
C GLY A 246 14.45 17.43 12.72
N GLU A 247 15.46 16.57 12.71
CA GLU A 247 16.03 15.97 11.49
C GLU A 247 15.02 15.09 10.77
N LYS A 248 15.26 14.82 9.48
CA LYS A 248 14.41 13.91 8.72
C LYS A 248 14.46 12.51 9.32
N ILE A 249 13.32 11.85 9.32
CA ILE A 249 13.21 10.45 9.69
C ILE A 249 13.74 9.63 8.52
N GLU A 250 14.77 8.84 8.77
CA GLU A 250 15.37 7.99 7.76
C GLU A 250 14.51 6.75 7.47
N GLY A 251 14.63 6.23 6.25
CA GLY A 251 13.87 5.08 5.77
C GLY A 251 12.87 5.44 4.68
N ASN A 252 12.18 4.43 4.19
CA ASN A 252 11.17 4.54 3.14
C ASN A 252 9.78 4.57 3.77
N ALA A 253 9.04 5.65 3.57
CA ALA A 253 7.68 5.82 4.09
C ALA A 253 6.67 5.75 2.95
N LEU A 254 5.86 4.70 2.92
CA LEU A 254 4.81 4.48 1.94
C LEU A 254 3.47 4.93 2.53
N PHE A 255 2.97 6.07 2.08
CA PHE A 255 1.64 6.58 2.42
C PHE A 255 0.63 6.05 1.43
N VAL A 256 -0.36 5.31 1.90
CA VAL A 256 -1.32 4.60 1.05
C VAL A 256 -2.64 5.35 0.95
N HIS A 257 -3.32 5.24 -0.18
CA HIS A 257 -4.56 5.88 -0.59
C HIS A 257 -4.45 7.38 -0.87
N ASN A 258 -4.22 8.20 0.14
CA ASN A 258 -4.07 9.67 0.02
C ASN A 258 -5.26 10.36 -0.68
N THR A 259 -6.45 9.77 -0.58
CA THR A 259 -7.67 10.20 -1.29
C THR A 259 -8.07 11.62 -0.91
N PHE A 260 -7.90 11.95 0.37
CA PHE A 260 -8.27 13.26 0.94
C PHE A 260 -7.04 14.08 1.39
N THR A 261 -5.86 13.74 0.87
CA THR A 261 -4.64 14.49 1.18
C THR A 261 -4.70 15.92 0.62
N ASP A 262 -4.00 16.83 1.28
CA ASP A 262 -3.86 18.21 0.87
C ASP A 262 -2.38 18.61 0.71
N LYS A 263 -2.16 19.82 0.17
CA LYS A 263 -0.80 20.33 -0.05
C LYS A 263 0.02 20.39 1.23
N ASN A 264 -0.60 20.81 2.34
CA ASN A 264 0.09 20.94 3.63
C ASN A 264 0.56 19.58 4.14
N SER A 265 -0.26 18.53 3.98
CA SER A 265 0.07 17.15 4.33
C SER A 265 1.25 16.64 3.51
N ILE A 266 1.27 16.89 2.19
CA ILE A 266 2.38 16.50 1.30
C ILE A 266 3.67 17.21 1.70
N GLU A 267 3.62 18.52 1.90
CA GLU A 267 4.79 19.30 2.34
C GLU A 267 5.31 18.83 3.70
N LEU A 268 4.40 18.54 4.65
CA LEU A 268 4.76 18.09 5.98
C LEU A 268 5.44 16.73 5.94
N ALA A 269 4.90 15.78 5.18
CA ALA A 269 5.51 14.46 4.97
C ALA A 269 6.89 14.59 4.31
N THR A 270 7.02 15.40 3.25
CA THR A 270 8.29 15.61 2.53
C THR A 270 9.36 16.28 3.41
N LYS A 271 8.96 17.14 4.33
CA LYS A 271 9.88 17.75 5.32
C LYS A 271 10.28 16.79 6.43
N THR A 272 9.42 15.81 6.73
CA THR A 272 9.60 14.91 7.88
C THR A 272 10.37 13.64 7.50
N PHE A 273 10.10 13.02 6.35
CA PHE A 273 10.70 11.76 5.94
C PHE A 273 11.75 11.96 4.86
N SER A 274 12.80 11.12 4.86
CA SER A 274 13.86 11.16 3.85
C SER A 274 13.33 10.70 2.49
N ASN A 275 12.57 9.60 2.47
CA ASN A 275 12.03 9.00 1.26
C ASN A 275 10.52 8.74 1.40
N PRO A 276 9.65 9.75 1.26
CA PRO A 276 8.20 9.56 1.26
C PRO A 276 7.71 9.15 -0.14
N PHE A 277 6.85 8.11 -0.19
CA PHE A 277 6.16 7.62 -1.37
C PHE A 277 4.65 7.68 -1.17
N TRP A 278 3.90 7.89 -2.24
CA TRP A 278 2.43 7.94 -2.23
C TRP A 278 1.86 6.82 -3.10
N ALA A 279 1.43 5.73 -2.46
CA ALA A 279 0.74 4.64 -3.15
C ALA A 279 -0.73 4.98 -3.34
N LEU A 280 -1.16 5.05 -4.58
CA LEU A 280 -2.54 5.31 -4.94
C LEU A 280 -3.23 4.00 -5.32
N CYS A 281 -4.46 3.81 -4.81
CA CYS A 281 -5.31 2.64 -5.08
C CYS A 281 -6.64 3.12 -5.70
N PRO A 282 -6.63 3.64 -6.94
CA PRO A 282 -7.77 4.33 -7.53
C PRO A 282 -9.07 3.55 -7.53
N LEU A 283 -9.03 2.26 -7.89
CA LEU A 283 -10.23 1.42 -7.93
C LEU A 283 -10.82 1.18 -6.54
N SER A 284 -9.97 0.92 -5.55
CA SER A 284 -10.40 0.78 -4.14
C SER A 284 -11.05 2.06 -3.62
N ASN A 285 -10.42 3.21 -3.89
CA ASN A 285 -10.94 4.51 -3.49
C ASN A 285 -12.31 4.81 -4.11
N ILE A 286 -12.51 4.47 -5.40
CA ILE A 286 -13.82 4.56 -6.03
C ILE A 286 -14.80 3.59 -5.38
N PHE A 287 -14.39 2.35 -5.12
CA PHE A 287 -15.24 1.31 -4.56
C PHE A 287 -15.81 1.71 -3.20
N ILE A 288 -14.96 2.22 -2.29
CA ILE A 288 -15.35 2.54 -0.92
C ILE A 288 -15.99 3.92 -0.83
N HIS A 289 -15.41 4.95 -1.49
CA HIS A 289 -15.70 6.36 -1.24
C HIS A 289 -16.28 7.11 -2.44
N LYS A 290 -16.27 6.52 -3.65
CA LYS A 290 -16.58 7.20 -4.91
C LYS A 290 -15.70 8.45 -5.11
N ALA A 291 -14.48 8.41 -4.65
CA ALA A 291 -13.53 9.50 -4.70
C ALA A 291 -12.19 9.04 -5.30
N LEU A 292 -11.38 9.98 -5.76
CA LEU A 292 -10.04 9.74 -6.27
C LEU A 292 -9.05 10.67 -5.57
N PRO A 293 -7.78 10.25 -5.39
CA PRO A 293 -6.74 11.10 -4.84
C PRO A 293 -6.46 12.30 -5.75
N PRO A 294 -5.97 13.42 -5.22
CA PRO A 294 -5.69 14.64 -5.97
C PRO A 294 -4.39 14.52 -6.79
N VAL A 295 -4.40 13.66 -7.82
CA VAL A 295 -3.24 13.28 -8.63
C VAL A 295 -2.48 14.50 -9.18
N GLU A 296 -3.19 15.50 -9.71
CA GLU A 296 -2.57 16.72 -10.26
C GLU A 296 -1.84 17.55 -9.18
N MET A 297 -2.32 17.53 -7.94
CA MET A 297 -1.64 18.19 -6.83
C MET A 297 -0.39 17.41 -6.43
N LEU A 298 -0.48 16.08 -6.27
CA LEU A 298 0.67 15.23 -5.98
C LEU A 298 1.78 15.41 -7.02
N ARG A 299 1.43 15.46 -8.31
CA ARG A 299 2.39 15.73 -9.40
C ARG A 299 3.04 17.12 -9.27
N ARG A 300 2.25 18.17 -9.02
CA ARG A 300 2.78 19.54 -8.83
C ARG A 300 3.75 19.63 -7.67
N GLU A 301 3.47 18.95 -6.58
CA GLU A 301 4.34 18.90 -5.40
C GLU A 301 5.51 17.89 -5.58
N LYS A 302 5.65 17.28 -6.76
CA LYS A 302 6.71 16.31 -7.10
C LYS A 302 6.75 15.10 -6.16
N ALA A 303 5.58 14.67 -5.71
CA ALA A 303 5.42 13.47 -4.89
C ALA A 303 5.91 12.23 -5.67
N ALA A 304 6.62 11.35 -5.01
CA ALA A 304 7.00 10.05 -5.58
C ALA A 304 5.77 9.13 -5.57
N ILE A 305 5.00 9.15 -6.66
CA ILE A 305 3.75 8.40 -6.79
C ILE A 305 4.06 6.95 -7.19
N THR A 306 3.35 6.00 -6.57
CA THR A 306 3.29 4.59 -6.97
C THR A 306 1.83 4.13 -7.06
N LEU A 307 1.58 2.95 -7.62
CA LEU A 307 0.24 2.37 -7.72
C LEU A 307 0.13 1.08 -6.93
N GLY A 308 -1.02 0.87 -6.31
CA GLY A 308 -1.41 -0.35 -5.62
C GLY A 308 -2.84 -0.75 -5.96
N THR A 309 -3.21 -1.99 -5.69
CA THR A 309 -4.57 -2.50 -5.98
C THR A 309 -5.46 -2.54 -4.75
N ASP A 310 -4.87 -2.47 -3.55
CA ASP A 310 -5.55 -2.81 -2.32
C ASP A 310 -6.08 -4.27 -2.34
N SER A 311 -7.21 -4.58 -1.73
CA SER A 311 -7.75 -5.93 -1.57
C SER A 311 -8.94 -6.22 -2.48
N LEU A 312 -9.27 -7.52 -2.66
CA LEU A 312 -10.54 -7.92 -3.29
C LEU A 312 -11.77 -7.67 -2.43
N SER A 313 -11.62 -7.23 -1.18
CA SER A 313 -12.74 -6.72 -0.38
C SER A 313 -13.13 -5.29 -0.74
N SER A 314 -12.19 -4.51 -1.30
CA SER A 314 -12.37 -3.11 -1.71
C SER A 314 -12.18 -2.89 -3.20
N ASN A 315 -11.97 -3.96 -3.98
CA ASN A 315 -11.73 -3.89 -5.41
C ASN A 315 -12.41 -5.06 -6.13
N ARG A 316 -12.64 -4.92 -7.42
CA ARG A 316 -13.20 -5.97 -8.26
C ARG A 316 -12.12 -6.85 -8.90
N VAL A 317 -10.89 -6.37 -8.95
CA VAL A 317 -9.77 -7.04 -9.60
C VAL A 317 -8.46 -6.50 -9.06
N LEU A 318 -7.47 -7.38 -8.83
CA LEU A 318 -6.11 -6.95 -8.49
C LEU A 318 -5.28 -6.84 -9.78
N SER A 319 -5.47 -5.74 -10.52
CA SER A 319 -4.83 -5.52 -11.83
C SER A 319 -4.21 -4.14 -11.94
N MET A 320 -2.88 -4.10 -12.08
CA MET A 320 -2.13 -2.86 -12.29
C MET A 320 -2.59 -2.13 -13.56
N ILE A 321 -2.96 -2.87 -14.60
CA ILE A 321 -3.47 -2.28 -15.86
C ILE A 321 -4.81 -1.56 -15.62
N GLU A 322 -5.71 -2.13 -14.83
CA GLU A 322 -7.00 -1.49 -14.55
C GLU A 322 -6.82 -0.25 -13.66
N GLU A 323 -5.89 -0.26 -12.70
CA GLU A 323 -5.53 0.95 -11.93
C GLU A 323 -4.98 2.06 -12.86
N MET A 324 -4.06 1.72 -13.76
CA MET A 324 -3.52 2.65 -14.75
C MET A 324 -4.62 3.22 -15.67
N LYS A 325 -5.57 2.40 -16.13
CA LYS A 325 -6.71 2.84 -16.95
C LYS A 325 -7.61 3.84 -16.23
N ILE A 326 -7.83 3.66 -14.92
CA ILE A 326 -8.61 4.62 -14.14
C ILE A 326 -7.88 5.95 -14.05
N ILE A 327 -6.56 5.94 -13.75
CA ILE A 327 -5.77 7.18 -13.77
C ILE A 327 -5.86 7.85 -15.14
N GLN A 328 -5.63 7.13 -16.24
CA GLN A 328 -5.67 7.70 -17.60
C GLN A 328 -7.05 8.26 -17.96
N ARG A 329 -8.12 7.62 -17.48
CA ARG A 329 -9.50 8.05 -17.74
C ARG A 329 -9.84 9.35 -17.02
N TYR A 330 -9.49 9.47 -15.74
CA TYR A 330 -9.89 10.61 -14.90
C TYR A 330 -8.89 11.76 -14.91
N PHE A 331 -7.64 11.46 -15.27
CA PHE A 331 -6.53 12.42 -15.36
C PHE A 331 -5.83 12.33 -16.72
N PRO A 332 -6.53 12.67 -17.82
CA PRO A 332 -6.00 12.50 -19.20
C PRO A 332 -4.78 13.37 -19.49
N SER A 333 -4.49 14.39 -18.68
CA SER A 333 -3.30 15.22 -18.76
C SER A 333 -2.02 14.49 -18.29
N VAL A 334 -2.14 13.38 -17.56
CA VAL A 334 -0.99 12.59 -17.11
C VAL A 334 -0.48 11.74 -18.27
N PRO A 335 0.78 11.90 -18.70
CA PRO A 335 1.35 11.08 -19.77
C PRO A 335 1.36 9.58 -19.41
N LEU A 336 1.03 8.73 -20.37
CA LEU A 336 0.97 7.28 -20.15
C LEU A 336 2.31 6.69 -19.66
N ASN A 337 3.44 7.19 -20.18
CA ASN A 337 4.76 6.74 -19.71
C ASN A 337 5.01 7.08 -18.24
N GLU A 338 4.48 8.19 -17.74
CA GLU A 338 4.53 8.54 -16.31
C GLU A 338 3.70 7.56 -15.47
N ILE A 339 2.47 7.22 -15.92
CA ILE A 339 1.61 6.24 -15.24
C ILE A 339 2.27 4.85 -15.24
N ILE A 340 2.91 4.44 -16.32
CA ILE A 340 3.70 3.19 -16.38
C ILE A 340 4.83 3.25 -15.35
N GLY A 341 5.51 4.39 -15.23
CA GLY A 341 6.54 4.60 -14.21
C GLY A 341 6.03 4.37 -12.78
N TRP A 342 4.83 4.87 -12.47
CA TRP A 342 4.19 4.67 -11.16
C TRP A 342 3.87 3.19 -10.87
N ALA A 343 3.57 2.43 -11.91
CA ALA A 343 3.22 1.00 -11.81
C ALA A 343 4.46 0.07 -11.90
N THR A 344 5.66 0.60 -12.11
CA THR A 344 6.88 -0.20 -12.35
C THR A 344 8.07 0.35 -11.55
N ILE A 345 8.76 1.37 -12.06
CA ILE A 345 10.06 1.86 -11.56
C ILE A 345 9.95 2.54 -10.20
N ASN A 346 8.83 3.17 -9.92
CA ASN A 346 8.59 3.87 -8.65
C ASN A 346 8.13 2.93 -7.53
N GLY A 347 7.65 1.75 -7.88
CA GLY A 347 7.14 0.76 -6.96
C GLY A 347 8.19 0.00 -6.16
#